data_1600660b13c4cdbc859866e130081773
#
_entry.id   1600660b13c4cdbc859866e130081773
#
_cell.length_a   1.000
_cell.length_b   1.000
_cell.length_c   1.000
_cell.angle_alpha   90.00
_cell.angle_beta   90.00
_cell.angle_gamma   90.00
#
_symmetry.space_group_name_H-M   'P 1'
#
loop_
_entity.id
_entity.type
_entity.pdbx_description
1 polymer ?
#
loop_
_entity_poly.entity_id
_entity_poly.type
_entity_poly.pdbx_seq_one_letter_code
_entity_poly.pdbx_strand_id
1 'polypeptide(L)'
;MKKAILSVMAAALISSCAVATEDLEKIAPYPKAESGMTRHVIELTKQQNENDFMVELVIGKTIKADCNRQWFMGDLDRKTLEGWGYDYYKLDEVKGPASTMMGCPEPAKDRFVTTQLGDDAFVRYNSKLPIVVYAPKDMQVKYRIWSTDDKLIDSVAK
;
A
#
# COMPACT_ATOMS: atom_id res chain seq x y z
N MET A 1 -30.52 42.46 -38.09
CA MET A 1 -29.64 41.30 -38.12
C MET A 1 -29.14 41.05 -36.71
N LYS A 2 -29.78 40.13 -35.98
CA LYS A 2 -29.45 39.80 -34.58
C LYS A 2 -28.63 38.49 -34.59
N LYS A 3 -27.37 38.57 -34.17
CA LYS A 3 -26.49 37.39 -34.02
C LYS A 3 -26.73 36.76 -32.63
N ALA A 4 -27.25 35.55 -32.61
CA ALA A 4 -27.37 34.72 -31.42
C ALA A 4 -26.03 34.02 -31.13
N ILE A 5 -25.48 34.25 -29.95
CA ILE A 5 -24.26 33.57 -29.44
C ILE A 5 -24.74 32.36 -28.64
N LEU A 6 -24.47 31.17 -29.17
CA LEU A 6 -24.69 29.89 -28.44
C LEU A 6 -23.50 29.68 -27.50
N SER A 7 -23.73 29.76 -26.20
CA SER A 7 -22.78 29.32 -25.17
C SER A 7 -22.90 27.81 -25.00
N VAL A 8 -21.85 27.07 -25.37
CA VAL A 8 -21.70 25.65 -25.05
C VAL A 8 -21.09 25.51 -23.68
N MET A 9 -21.88 25.06 -22.74
CA MET A 9 -21.45 24.73 -21.38
C MET A 9 -20.87 23.31 -21.40
N ALA A 10 -19.53 23.20 -21.29
CA ALA A 10 -18.87 21.91 -21.15
C ALA A 10 -18.98 21.45 -19.68
N ALA A 11 -19.81 20.43 -19.44
CA ALA A 11 -19.89 19.76 -18.16
C ALA A 11 -18.68 18.81 -18.00
N ALA A 12 -17.73 19.15 -17.14
CA ALA A 12 -16.64 18.27 -16.75
C ALA A 12 -17.18 17.16 -15.84
N LEU A 13 -17.19 15.93 -16.35
CA LEU A 13 -17.49 14.73 -15.57
C LEU A 13 -16.30 14.44 -14.63
N ILE A 14 -16.47 14.77 -13.36
CA ILE A 14 -15.55 14.31 -12.31
C ILE A 14 -15.90 12.85 -12.03
N SER A 15 -15.15 11.94 -12.64
CA SER A 15 -15.24 10.50 -12.34
C SER A 15 -14.67 10.26 -10.95
N SER A 16 -15.55 10.10 -9.98
CA SER A 16 -15.23 9.80 -8.60
C SER A 16 -14.86 8.33 -8.46
N CYS A 17 -13.67 8.02 -7.95
CA CYS A 17 -13.19 6.67 -7.62
C CYS A 17 -13.97 6.04 -6.44
N ALA A 18 -15.25 5.79 -6.61
CA ALA A 18 -16.11 5.15 -5.60
C ALA A 18 -16.33 3.63 -5.85
N VAL A 19 -15.68 3.05 -6.87
CA VAL A 19 -16.03 1.69 -7.37
C VAL A 19 -15.40 0.56 -6.53
N ALA A 20 -14.30 0.80 -5.82
CA ALA A 20 -13.57 -0.28 -5.15
C ALA A 20 -14.21 -0.81 -3.85
N THR A 21 -15.11 -0.06 -3.21
CA THR A 21 -15.68 -0.45 -1.90
C THR A 21 -16.84 -1.44 -2.00
N GLU A 22 -17.64 -1.35 -3.05
CA GLU A 22 -18.80 -2.26 -3.23
C GLU A 22 -18.35 -3.68 -3.63
N ASP A 23 -17.28 -3.81 -4.40
CA ASP A 23 -16.78 -5.11 -4.84
C ASP A 23 -16.09 -5.89 -3.72
N LEU A 24 -15.43 -5.23 -2.78
CA LEU A 24 -14.79 -5.88 -1.64
C LEU A 24 -15.81 -6.58 -0.71
N GLU A 25 -16.95 -5.97 -0.46
CA GLU A 25 -18.01 -6.55 0.39
C GLU A 25 -18.69 -7.77 -0.25
N LYS A 26 -18.63 -7.89 -1.58
CA LYS A 26 -19.07 -9.09 -2.30
C LYS A 26 -18.10 -10.27 -2.14
N ILE A 27 -16.82 -9.99 -1.90
CA ILE A 27 -15.79 -11.03 -1.70
C ILE A 27 -15.89 -11.58 -0.29
N ALA A 28 -15.86 -10.72 0.73
CA ALA A 28 -15.98 -11.08 2.14
C ALA A 28 -16.30 -9.85 3.01
N PRO A 29 -16.86 -10.03 4.22
CA PRO A 29 -17.24 -8.93 5.11
C PRO A 29 -16.00 -8.38 5.86
N TYR A 30 -15.04 -7.83 5.13
CA TYR A 30 -13.90 -7.18 5.77
C TYR A 30 -14.35 -6.02 6.67
N PRO A 31 -13.76 -5.85 7.86
CA PRO A 31 -14.13 -4.79 8.78
C PRO A 31 -14.10 -3.41 8.13
N LYS A 32 -14.97 -2.51 8.57
CA LYS A 32 -14.84 -1.08 8.22
C LYS A 32 -13.60 -0.51 8.90
N ALA A 33 -12.98 0.48 8.27
CA ALA A 33 -11.85 1.17 8.88
C ALA A 33 -12.28 1.85 10.19
N GLU A 34 -11.49 1.65 11.24
CA GLU A 34 -11.67 2.33 12.52
C GLU A 34 -11.46 3.85 12.38
N SER A 35 -11.89 4.60 13.39
CA SER A 35 -11.63 6.05 13.43
C SER A 35 -10.14 6.33 13.38
N GLY A 36 -9.71 7.23 12.49
CA GLY A 36 -8.29 7.54 12.30
C GLY A 36 -7.55 6.62 11.31
N MET A 37 -8.19 5.53 10.85
CA MET A 37 -7.63 4.59 9.88
C MET A 37 -8.25 4.75 8.49
N THR A 38 -7.52 4.30 7.48
CA THR A 38 -8.00 4.13 6.09
C THR A 38 -7.83 2.68 5.68
N ARG A 39 -8.83 2.12 5.01
CA ARG A 39 -8.78 0.80 4.40
C ARG A 39 -8.26 0.93 2.98
N HIS A 40 -7.13 0.30 2.70
CA HIS A 40 -6.52 0.20 1.38
C HIS A 40 -6.75 -1.21 0.83
N VAL A 41 -7.02 -1.31 -0.47
CA VAL A 41 -7.25 -2.58 -1.15
C VAL A 41 -6.28 -2.66 -2.32
N ILE A 42 -5.54 -3.78 -2.40
CA ILE A 42 -4.61 -4.06 -3.49
C ILE A 42 -5.16 -5.26 -4.26
N GLU A 43 -5.48 -5.05 -5.51
CA GLU A 43 -5.86 -6.10 -6.45
C GLU A 43 -4.66 -6.48 -7.30
N LEU A 44 -4.38 -7.77 -7.38
CA LEU A 44 -3.23 -8.30 -8.12
C LEU A 44 -3.68 -8.86 -9.46
N THR A 45 -2.90 -8.63 -10.50
CA THR A 45 -3.12 -9.22 -11.81
C THR A 45 -2.74 -10.69 -11.79
N LYS A 46 -3.58 -11.57 -12.37
CA LYS A 46 -3.30 -13.00 -12.48
C LYS A 46 -1.98 -13.25 -13.20
N GLN A 47 -1.11 -14.09 -12.58
CA GLN A 47 0.14 -14.56 -13.15
C GLN A 47 0.03 -16.03 -13.56
N GLN A 48 0.91 -16.47 -14.46
CA GLN A 48 0.93 -17.86 -14.93
C GLN A 48 1.32 -18.82 -13.81
N ASN A 49 2.35 -18.47 -13.03
CA ASN A 49 2.80 -19.19 -11.83
C ASN A 49 2.92 -18.20 -10.66
N GLU A 50 1.89 -18.09 -9.84
CA GLU A 50 1.85 -17.12 -8.72
C GLU A 50 2.84 -17.48 -7.60
N ASN A 51 3.33 -18.73 -7.55
CA ASN A 51 4.32 -19.14 -6.55
C ASN A 51 5.70 -18.50 -6.78
N ASP A 52 5.99 -17.99 -7.97
CA ASP A 52 7.25 -17.30 -8.28
C ASP A 52 7.24 -15.84 -7.83
N PHE A 53 6.14 -15.39 -7.21
CA PHE A 53 5.95 -13.99 -6.82
C PHE A 53 5.66 -13.83 -5.35
N MET A 54 6.11 -12.70 -4.80
CA MET A 54 5.72 -12.18 -3.49
C MET A 54 5.36 -10.72 -3.60
N VAL A 55 4.52 -10.25 -2.71
CA VAL A 55 4.15 -8.84 -2.58
C VAL A 55 4.82 -8.29 -1.33
N GLU A 56 5.58 -7.20 -1.47
CA GLU A 56 6.09 -6.43 -0.34
C GLU A 56 5.20 -5.21 -0.13
N LEU A 57 4.61 -5.10 1.04
CA LEU A 57 3.88 -3.91 1.47
C LEU A 57 4.88 -2.82 1.85
N VAL A 58 4.73 -1.64 1.27
CA VAL A 58 5.60 -0.49 1.51
C VAL A 58 4.74 0.65 2.05
N ILE A 59 4.66 0.75 3.38
CA ILE A 59 3.81 1.72 4.04
C ILE A 59 4.66 2.87 4.56
N GLY A 60 4.23 4.09 4.32
CA GLY A 60 5.02 5.26 4.69
C GLY A 60 4.27 6.56 4.50
N LYS A 61 5.00 7.66 4.65
CA LYS A 61 4.45 9.01 4.54
C LYS A 61 5.40 9.91 3.77
N THR A 62 4.86 10.78 2.94
CA THR A 62 5.65 11.83 2.29
C THR A 62 5.85 12.97 3.27
N ILE A 63 7.10 13.26 3.61
CA ILE A 63 7.49 14.33 4.52
C ILE A 63 8.66 15.12 3.95
N LYS A 64 8.90 16.32 4.49
CA LYS A 64 10.13 17.09 4.25
C LYS A 64 11.29 16.37 4.93
N ALA A 65 12.19 15.80 4.14
CA ALA A 65 13.35 15.04 4.59
C ALA A 65 14.64 15.60 3.99
N ASP A 66 15.67 15.70 4.80
CA ASP A 66 17.02 16.09 4.39
C ASP A 66 17.80 14.90 3.78
N CYS A 67 19.11 14.98 3.66
CA CYS A 67 19.95 13.91 3.12
C CYS A 67 20.04 12.69 4.06
N ASN A 68 19.64 12.81 5.33
CA ASN A 68 19.70 11.74 6.30
C ASN A 68 18.74 10.59 5.92
N ARG A 69 19.12 9.37 6.31
CA ARG A 69 18.21 8.23 6.26
C ARG A 69 17.15 8.41 7.36
N GLN A 70 15.89 8.37 6.95
CA GLN A 70 14.76 8.50 7.86
C GLN A 70 13.81 7.32 7.68
N TRP A 71 13.16 6.91 8.77
CA TRP A 71 12.20 5.80 8.76
C TRP A 71 11.20 5.95 9.90
N PHE A 72 10.02 5.40 9.72
CA PHE A 72 9.05 5.17 10.79
C PHE A 72 9.24 3.77 11.38
N MET A 73 8.81 3.59 12.62
CA MET A 73 8.60 2.29 13.26
C MET A 73 7.11 2.05 13.34
N GLY A 74 6.69 0.79 13.34
CA GLY A 74 5.29 0.41 13.47
C GLY A 74 5.16 -1.11 13.39
N ASP A 75 4.06 -1.62 13.91
CA ASP A 75 3.76 -3.04 13.94
C ASP A 75 2.69 -3.36 12.89
N LEU A 76 3.02 -4.25 11.95
CA LEU A 76 2.08 -4.70 10.92
C LEU A 76 1.49 -6.06 11.32
N ASP A 77 0.34 -6.02 11.94
CA ASP A 77 -0.39 -7.21 12.35
C ASP A 77 -1.10 -7.88 11.19
N ARG A 78 -0.84 -9.17 10.99
CA ARG A 78 -1.64 -10.02 10.15
C ARG A 78 -2.81 -10.57 10.96
N LYS A 79 -4.03 -10.29 10.53
CA LYS A 79 -5.28 -10.75 11.17
C LYS A 79 -6.06 -11.61 10.19
N THR A 80 -6.76 -12.59 10.71
CA THR A 80 -7.62 -13.46 9.89
C THR A 80 -9.09 -13.09 10.10
N LEU A 81 -9.82 -12.97 9.01
CA LEU A 81 -11.25 -12.73 9.02
C LEU A 81 -11.98 -13.98 9.51
N GLU A 82 -12.61 -13.85 10.65
CA GLU A 82 -13.29 -14.96 11.33
C GLU A 82 -14.38 -15.60 10.45
N GLY A 83 -14.40 -16.93 10.40
CA GLY A 83 -15.33 -17.71 9.59
C GLY A 83 -15.01 -17.76 8.08
N TRP A 84 -14.06 -16.96 7.58
CA TRP A 84 -13.68 -16.91 6.16
C TRP A 84 -12.26 -17.42 5.89
N GLY A 85 -11.37 -17.31 6.88
CA GLY A 85 -9.96 -17.70 6.71
C GLY A 85 -9.15 -16.76 5.80
N TYR A 86 -9.67 -15.59 5.46
CA TYR A 86 -8.98 -14.59 4.66
C TYR A 86 -8.21 -13.63 5.54
N ASP A 87 -7.01 -13.26 5.14
CA ASP A 87 -6.16 -12.36 5.91
C ASP A 87 -6.38 -10.90 5.53
N TYR A 88 -6.15 -10.04 6.51
CA TYR A 88 -5.99 -8.61 6.34
C TYR A 88 -4.88 -8.10 7.25
N TYR A 89 -4.35 -6.95 6.95
CA TYR A 89 -3.20 -6.37 7.63
C TYR A 89 -3.58 -5.06 8.31
N LYS A 90 -3.08 -4.84 9.50
CA LYS A 90 -3.32 -3.60 10.25
C LYS A 90 -2.00 -3.04 10.74
N LEU A 91 -1.68 -1.81 10.33
CA LEU A 91 -0.52 -1.08 10.83
C LEU A 91 -0.91 -0.29 12.07
N ASP A 92 -0.38 -0.71 13.19
CA ASP A 92 -0.56 -0.05 14.48
C ASP A 92 0.77 0.55 15.00
N GLU A 93 0.71 1.31 16.08
CA GLU A 93 1.84 1.88 16.84
C GLU A 93 2.90 2.64 16.00
N VAL A 94 2.47 3.39 14.99
CA VAL A 94 3.40 4.16 14.16
C VAL A 94 4.09 5.25 14.99
N LYS A 95 5.43 5.20 15.03
CA LYS A 95 6.31 6.15 15.75
C LYS A 95 7.39 6.69 14.82
N GLY A 96 7.83 7.91 15.07
CA GLY A 96 8.93 8.52 14.31
C GLY A 96 8.52 9.79 13.54
N PRO A 97 9.31 10.21 12.55
CA PRO A 97 10.42 9.47 11.98
C PRO A 97 11.66 9.46 12.85
N ALA A 98 12.38 8.33 12.90
CA ALA A 98 13.76 8.27 13.33
C ALA A 98 14.69 8.71 12.18
N SER A 99 15.88 9.22 12.51
CA SER A 99 16.80 9.77 11.51
C SER A 99 18.26 9.53 11.90
N THR A 100 19.13 9.34 10.91
CA THR A 100 20.58 9.56 11.10
C THR A 100 20.84 11.06 11.29
N MET A 101 22.03 11.41 11.79
CA MET A 101 22.39 12.79 12.13
C MET A 101 23.68 13.20 11.41
N MET A 102 23.62 13.39 10.11
CA MET A 102 24.71 13.92 9.32
C MET A 102 24.45 15.37 8.93
N GLY A 103 25.49 16.18 8.76
CA GLY A 103 25.37 17.49 8.18
C GLY A 103 24.91 17.40 6.71
N CYS A 104 23.80 18.03 6.36
CA CYS A 104 23.25 18.01 5.01
C CYS A 104 23.51 19.35 4.31
N PRO A 105 24.19 19.35 3.14
CA PRO A 105 24.46 20.59 2.40
C PRO A 105 23.21 21.10 1.65
N GLU A 106 22.24 20.22 1.38
CA GLU A 106 21.02 20.58 0.63
C GLU A 106 19.82 20.74 1.59
N PRO A 107 18.86 21.62 1.22
CA PRO A 107 17.62 21.77 1.98
C PRO A 107 16.76 20.49 1.90
N ALA A 108 15.93 20.28 2.90
CA ALA A 108 14.96 19.18 2.93
C ALA A 108 13.99 19.25 1.74
N LYS A 109 13.70 18.08 1.14
CA LYS A 109 12.79 17.91 -0.01
C LYS A 109 11.68 16.93 0.37
N ASP A 110 10.58 16.96 -0.35
CA ASP A 110 9.51 15.97 -0.19
C ASP A 110 10.02 14.58 -0.57
N ARG A 111 9.97 13.66 0.38
CA ARG A 111 10.43 12.29 0.21
C ARG A 111 9.47 11.32 0.89
N PHE A 112 9.19 10.22 0.22
CA PHE A 112 8.42 9.13 0.82
C PHE A 112 9.31 8.36 1.79
N VAL A 113 9.00 8.48 3.07
CA VAL A 113 9.72 7.81 4.17
C VAL A 113 8.90 6.62 4.61
N THR A 114 9.51 5.43 4.62
CA THR A 114 8.84 4.16 4.87
C THR A 114 8.88 3.76 6.33
N THR A 115 7.93 2.94 6.73
CA THR A 115 7.94 2.22 8.01
C THR A 115 8.79 0.97 7.88
N GLN A 116 9.61 0.68 8.89
CA GLN A 116 10.37 -0.57 8.98
C GLN A 116 9.43 -1.67 9.48
N LEU A 117 9.05 -2.57 8.60
CA LEU A 117 8.09 -3.65 8.88
C LEU A 117 8.77 -5.03 8.90
N GLY A 118 10.04 -5.12 8.50
CA GLY A 118 10.75 -6.40 8.45
C GLY A 118 10.08 -7.42 7.54
N ASP A 119 10.08 -8.66 7.97
CA ASP A 119 9.51 -9.78 7.21
C ASP A 119 7.97 -9.75 7.16
N ASP A 120 7.32 -9.05 8.09
CA ASP A 120 5.85 -8.90 8.11
C ASP A 120 5.31 -8.10 6.90
N ALA A 121 6.20 -7.36 6.23
CA ALA A 121 5.87 -6.67 4.98
C ALA A 121 5.63 -7.62 3.80
N PHE A 122 6.09 -8.89 3.86
CA PHE A 122 6.02 -9.82 2.75
C PHE A 122 4.76 -10.67 2.80
N VAL A 123 3.97 -10.56 1.75
CA VAL A 123 2.69 -11.23 1.58
C VAL A 123 2.78 -12.16 0.37
N ARG A 124 2.20 -13.35 0.50
CA ARG A 124 2.12 -14.30 -0.59
C ARG A 124 1.30 -13.73 -1.75
N TYR A 125 1.80 -13.89 -2.98
CA TYR A 125 1.04 -13.50 -4.16
C TYR A 125 -0.19 -14.40 -4.32
N ASN A 126 -1.37 -13.79 -4.46
CA ASN A 126 -2.62 -14.48 -4.75
C ASN A 126 -3.57 -13.50 -5.44
N SER A 127 -3.75 -13.62 -6.75
CA SER A 127 -4.64 -12.74 -7.51
C SER A 127 -6.13 -13.02 -7.31
N LYS A 128 -6.49 -14.10 -6.62
CA LYS A 128 -7.90 -14.47 -6.36
C LYS A 128 -8.51 -13.71 -5.19
N LEU A 129 -7.67 -13.14 -4.34
CA LEU A 129 -8.09 -12.40 -3.14
C LEU A 129 -7.38 -11.04 -3.10
N PRO A 130 -8.09 -9.96 -2.74
CA PRO A 130 -7.45 -8.68 -2.51
C PRO A 130 -6.58 -8.73 -1.25
N ILE A 131 -5.50 -7.97 -1.25
CA ILE A 131 -4.74 -7.68 -0.03
C ILE A 131 -5.38 -6.44 0.61
N VAL A 132 -5.94 -6.60 1.79
CA VAL A 132 -6.61 -5.52 2.53
C VAL A 132 -5.71 -5.03 3.64
N VAL A 133 -5.38 -3.73 3.63
CA VAL A 133 -4.47 -3.09 4.59
C VAL A 133 -5.16 -1.92 5.26
N TYR A 134 -5.18 -1.90 6.57
CA TYR A 134 -5.62 -0.77 7.38
C TYR A 134 -4.39 -0.02 7.88
N ALA A 135 -4.32 1.27 7.58
CA ALA A 135 -3.23 2.13 8.00
C ALA A 135 -3.77 3.49 8.52
N PRO A 136 -3.03 4.21 9.37
CA PRO A 136 -3.39 5.57 9.76
C PRO A 136 -3.65 6.47 8.54
N LYS A 137 -4.62 7.38 8.63
CA LYS A 137 -5.09 8.23 7.51
C LYS A 137 -4.00 9.05 6.84
N ASP A 138 -2.95 9.37 7.56
CA ASP A 138 -1.82 10.16 7.08
C ASP A 138 -0.70 9.29 6.49
N MET A 139 -0.87 7.96 6.49
CA MET A 139 0.04 7.01 5.87
C MET A 139 -0.45 6.62 4.47
N GLN A 140 0.48 6.38 3.58
CA GLN A 140 0.25 5.88 2.23
C GLN A 140 0.66 4.41 2.18
N VAL A 141 -0.18 3.58 1.59
CA VAL A 141 0.11 2.16 1.33
C VAL A 141 0.50 2.03 -0.14
N LYS A 142 1.69 1.56 -0.37
CA LYS A 142 2.23 1.18 -1.69
C LYS A 142 2.67 -0.28 -1.61
N TYR A 143 2.97 -0.88 -2.73
CA TYR A 143 3.50 -2.23 -2.78
C TYR A 143 4.48 -2.37 -3.93
N ARG A 144 5.32 -3.40 -3.86
CA ARG A 144 6.13 -3.88 -4.97
C ARG A 144 5.99 -5.37 -5.10
N ILE A 145 6.22 -5.87 -6.30
CA ILE A 145 6.18 -7.29 -6.60
C ILE A 145 7.62 -7.79 -6.72
N TRP A 146 7.94 -8.81 -5.95
CA TRP A 146 9.17 -9.58 -6.07
C TRP A 146 8.89 -10.80 -6.93
N SER A 147 9.84 -11.18 -7.77
CA SER A 147 9.75 -12.39 -8.58
C SER A 147 11.07 -13.14 -8.54
N THR A 148 10.99 -14.45 -8.62
CA THR A 148 12.13 -15.34 -8.83
C THR A 148 12.06 -15.94 -10.22
N ASP A 149 13.19 -16.48 -10.68
CA ASP A 149 13.24 -17.35 -11.85
C ASP A 149 13.11 -18.83 -11.41
N ASP A 150 12.91 -19.73 -12.36
CA ASP A 150 12.81 -21.17 -12.11
C ASP A 150 14.16 -21.83 -11.76
N LYS A 151 15.22 -21.02 -11.63
CA LYS A 151 16.57 -21.53 -11.42
C LYS A 151 16.79 -21.93 -9.97
N LEU A 152 16.99 -23.22 -9.75
CA LEU A 152 17.46 -23.75 -8.47
C LEU A 152 18.99 -23.78 -8.42
N ILE A 153 19.55 -23.49 -7.26
CA ILE A 153 20.98 -23.53 -6.99
C ILE A 153 21.20 -24.55 -5.88
N ASP A 154 22.12 -25.50 -6.14
CA ASP A 154 22.45 -26.55 -5.17
C ASP A 154 23.18 -25.98 -3.95
N SER A 155 22.84 -26.48 -2.78
CA SER A 155 23.57 -26.21 -1.55
C SER A 155 24.82 -27.11 -1.47
N VAL A 156 25.82 -26.63 -0.74
CA VAL A 156 27.03 -27.44 -0.44
C VAL A 156 26.85 -28.05 0.94
N ALA A 157 26.90 -29.41 0.99
CA ALA A 157 26.95 -30.10 2.29
C ALA A 157 28.36 -29.97 2.89
N LYS A 158 28.43 -29.61 4.19
CA LYS A 158 29.67 -29.50 4.98
C LYS A 158 29.62 -30.39 6.19
#